data_88f6080bb612aae01d8297838a86af00
#
_entry.id   88f6080bb612aae01d8297838a86af00
#
_cell.length_a   1.000
_cell.length_b   1.000
_cell.length_c   1.000
_cell.angle_alpha   90.00
_cell.angle_beta   90.00
_cell.angle_gamma   90.00
#
_symmetry.space_group_name_H-M   'P 1'
#
loop_
_entity.id
_entity.type
_entity.pdbx_description
1 polymer ?
#
loop_
_entity_poly.entity_id
_entity_poly.type
_entity_poly.pdbx_seq_one_letter_code
_entity_poly.pdbx_strand_id
1 'polypeptide(L)'
;VEDNRGHIWLGSNSGVSRYSRHQHLFYNYYISGSNRSALLADNTLFFGNNKSLTYFDPDDVGGHLDEDQVLITGLEVDGRPVGIGDKINGQTVLAEGISYTSSITLNNENRDFVLSFNNLSYAEEQQKYNYRLLPYQTHWLVSNDGEKATYMNLPEGDYTFEVKNIYPDGKDGKVTSLQIHILPHWSRTLPFRLFILLLLAGGVAYLIRLVKHRQMRMEREMRMEHELLSVNLEREKERQIRMERENFFTSAAHELRTPLTLILAPVSYTHLTL
;
A
#
# COMPACT_ATOMS: atom_id res chain seq x y z
N VAL A 1 3.27 -3.29 60.83
CA VAL A 1 4.69 -3.18 61.26
C VAL A 1 5.39 -2.21 60.31
N GLU A 2 6.31 -1.42 60.82
CA GLU A 2 7.18 -0.54 60.04
C GLU A 2 8.54 -1.19 59.88
N ASP A 3 9.09 -1.19 58.66
CA ASP A 3 10.43 -1.68 58.39
C ASP A 3 11.51 -0.60 58.58
N ASN A 4 12.77 -0.96 58.45
CA ASN A 4 13.91 -0.07 58.63
C ASN A 4 14.02 1.05 57.57
N ARG A 5 13.23 0.94 56.46
CA ARG A 5 13.11 1.95 55.36
C ARG A 5 11.89 2.87 55.54
N GLY A 6 11.10 2.67 56.59
CA GLY A 6 9.91 3.47 56.88
C GLY A 6 8.67 3.05 56.07
N HIS A 7 8.66 1.88 55.44
CA HIS A 7 7.48 1.30 54.86
C HIS A 7 6.59 0.64 55.89
N ILE A 8 5.29 0.78 55.77
CA ILE A 8 4.33 0.10 56.65
C ILE A 8 3.86 -1.19 56.01
N TRP A 9 4.01 -2.28 56.70
CA TRP A 9 3.61 -3.63 56.28
C TRP A 9 2.30 -4.03 56.99
N LEU A 10 1.33 -4.46 56.24
CA LEU A 10 -0.02 -4.80 56.69
C LEU A 10 -0.32 -6.24 56.27
N GLY A 11 -0.72 -7.07 57.19
CA GLY A 11 -1.23 -8.40 56.93
C GLY A 11 -2.74 -8.38 56.67
N SER A 12 -3.22 -9.07 55.69
CA SER A 12 -4.62 -9.24 55.31
C SER A 12 -5.02 -10.67 55.10
N ASN A 13 -6.30 -10.95 54.87
CA ASN A 13 -6.77 -12.30 54.54
C ASN A 13 -6.27 -12.81 53.17
N SER A 14 -5.93 -11.91 52.27
CA SER A 14 -5.48 -12.22 50.90
C SER A 14 -3.97 -12.13 50.73
N GLY A 15 -3.20 -11.74 51.79
CA GLY A 15 -1.76 -11.59 51.69
C GLY A 15 -1.21 -10.50 52.57
N VAL A 16 -0.09 -9.96 52.15
CA VAL A 16 0.63 -8.88 52.85
C VAL A 16 0.70 -7.67 51.91
N SER A 17 0.45 -6.47 52.47
CA SER A 17 0.55 -5.23 51.72
C SER A 17 1.65 -4.36 52.33
N ARG A 18 2.48 -3.74 51.49
CA ARG A 18 3.46 -2.71 51.84
C ARG A 18 2.99 -1.35 51.45
N TYR A 19 2.88 -0.39 52.36
CA TYR A 19 2.61 0.99 52.08
C TYR A 19 3.90 1.81 52.04
N SER A 20 4.16 2.45 50.92
CA SER A 20 5.29 3.38 50.76
C SER A 20 4.81 4.81 51.11
N ARG A 21 5.36 5.41 52.15
CA ARG A 21 5.04 6.79 52.55
C ARG A 21 5.52 7.80 51.51
N HIS A 22 6.65 7.57 50.85
CA HIS A 22 7.20 8.48 49.86
C HIS A 22 6.38 8.54 48.57
N GLN A 23 5.81 7.41 48.16
CA GLN A 23 5.06 7.27 46.92
C GLN A 23 3.54 7.32 47.14
N HIS A 24 3.08 7.25 48.40
CA HIS A 24 1.66 7.11 48.75
C HIS A 24 0.96 5.91 48.07
N LEU A 25 1.67 4.82 47.85
CA LEU A 25 1.20 3.65 47.15
C LEU A 25 1.22 2.41 48.03
N PHE A 26 0.26 1.52 47.77
CA PHE A 26 0.20 0.19 48.36
C PHE A 26 0.72 -0.85 47.34
N TYR A 27 1.58 -1.74 47.83
CA TYR A 27 2.08 -2.92 47.09
C TYR A 27 1.47 -4.13 47.76
N ASN A 28 0.76 -4.97 47.01
CA ASN A 28 0.10 -6.13 47.54
C ASN A 28 0.86 -7.38 47.13
N TYR A 29 1.18 -8.24 48.10
CA TYR A 29 1.85 -9.51 47.90
C TYR A 29 0.86 -10.62 48.29
N TYR A 30 0.52 -11.48 47.35
CA TYR A 30 -0.38 -12.61 47.58
C TYR A 30 0.39 -13.73 48.26
N ILE A 31 0.25 -13.83 49.56
CA ILE A 31 0.83 -14.89 50.37
C ILE A 31 -0.31 -15.76 50.86
N SER A 32 -0.26 -17.05 50.57
CA SER A 32 -1.32 -17.97 50.94
C SER A 32 -1.56 -18.00 52.47
N GLY A 33 -2.80 -17.68 52.84
CA GLY A 33 -3.25 -17.71 54.22
C GLY A 33 -3.59 -16.32 54.80
N SER A 34 -4.35 -16.34 55.90
CA SER A 34 -4.77 -15.12 56.60
C SER A 34 -3.63 -14.62 57.50
N ASN A 35 -2.92 -13.59 57.10
CA ASN A 35 -1.76 -13.03 57.81
C ASN A 35 -2.21 -11.88 58.74
N ARG A 36 -2.66 -12.20 59.96
CA ARG A 36 -3.25 -11.24 60.88
C ARG A 36 -2.31 -10.62 61.87
N SER A 37 -1.13 -11.22 62.08
CA SER A 37 -0.11 -10.70 63.00
C SER A 37 1.19 -10.47 62.27
N ALA A 38 1.84 -9.35 62.57
CA ALA A 38 3.11 -8.98 62.00
C ALA A 38 4.11 -8.57 63.05
N LEU A 39 5.34 -9.04 62.93
CA LEU A 39 6.46 -8.68 63.80
C LEU A 39 7.70 -8.43 62.92
N LEU A 40 8.48 -7.41 63.27
CA LEU A 40 9.83 -7.20 62.73
C LEU A 40 10.86 -7.57 63.80
N ALA A 41 11.75 -8.46 63.51
CA ALA A 41 12.91 -8.82 64.32
C ALA A 41 14.14 -9.07 63.43
N ASP A 42 15.26 -8.46 63.73
CA ASP A 42 16.53 -8.59 62.98
C ASP A 42 16.36 -8.39 61.47
N ASN A 43 15.64 -7.34 61.06
CA ASN A 43 15.27 -7.03 59.68
C ASN A 43 14.41 -8.10 58.97
N THR A 44 13.89 -9.08 59.71
CA THR A 44 12.98 -10.10 59.16
C THR A 44 11.57 -9.85 59.58
N LEU A 45 10.65 -9.78 58.62
CA LEU A 45 9.23 -9.64 58.85
C LEU A 45 8.59 -11.02 59.00
N PHE A 46 7.82 -11.19 60.07
CA PHE A 46 7.06 -12.40 60.34
C PHE A 46 5.58 -12.11 60.27
N PHE A 47 4.87 -12.87 59.46
CA PHE A 47 3.42 -12.81 59.35
C PHE A 47 2.83 -14.19 59.69
N GLY A 48 2.00 -14.22 60.72
CA GLY A 48 1.42 -15.44 61.24
C GLY A 48 -0.09 -15.54 61.05
N ASN A 49 -0.55 -16.77 60.86
CA ASN A 49 -1.94 -17.16 60.98
C ASN A 49 -2.09 -18.43 61.80
N ASN A 50 -3.31 -18.96 61.88
CA ASN A 50 -3.59 -20.17 62.71
C ASN A 50 -2.90 -21.46 62.21
N LYS A 51 -2.36 -21.46 61.00
CA LYS A 51 -1.82 -22.68 60.33
C LYS A 51 -0.41 -22.51 59.80
N SER A 52 0.05 -21.30 59.56
CA SER A 52 1.32 -21.04 58.91
C SER A 52 2.00 -19.78 59.46
N LEU A 53 3.30 -19.73 59.35
CA LEU A 53 4.14 -18.56 59.60
C LEU A 53 4.92 -18.27 58.30
N THR A 54 4.74 -17.07 57.78
CA THR A 54 5.50 -16.55 56.65
C THR A 54 6.52 -15.57 57.16
N TYR A 55 7.76 -15.68 56.73
CA TYR A 55 8.81 -14.75 57.08
C TYR A 55 9.69 -14.44 55.88
N PHE A 56 10.13 -13.19 55.80
CA PHE A 56 11.00 -12.72 54.72
C PHE A 56 11.75 -11.44 55.17
N ASP A 57 12.87 -11.17 54.51
CA ASP A 57 13.55 -9.89 54.63
C ASP A 57 12.84 -8.85 53.76
N PRO A 58 12.41 -7.67 54.29
CA PRO A 58 11.84 -6.58 53.53
C PRO A 58 12.71 -6.12 52.36
N ASP A 59 14.02 -6.30 52.46
CA ASP A 59 15.00 -5.91 51.45
C ASP A 59 15.01 -6.84 50.27
N ASP A 60 14.63 -8.13 50.46
CA ASP A 60 14.51 -9.13 49.42
C ASP A 60 13.18 -8.98 48.63
N VAL A 61 12.21 -8.31 49.23
CA VAL A 61 10.90 -8.15 48.59
C VAL A 61 10.90 -6.91 47.65
N GLY A 62 10.82 -7.16 46.37
CA GLY A 62 10.83 -6.16 45.32
C GLY A 62 12.18 -5.93 44.65
N GLY A 63 13.24 -6.70 45.04
CA GLY A 63 14.56 -6.61 44.39
C GLY A 63 14.67 -7.27 43.02
N HIS A 64 13.73 -8.14 42.67
CA HIS A 64 13.77 -8.88 41.39
C HIS A 64 12.86 -8.34 40.29
N LEU A 65 12.26 -7.14 40.46
CA LEU A 65 11.34 -6.58 39.47
C LEU A 65 12.05 -5.94 38.29
N ASP A 66 13.38 -5.82 38.29
CA ASP A 66 14.12 -5.12 37.25
C ASP A 66 14.39 -5.97 35.98
N GLU A 67 14.13 -7.29 35.99
CA GLU A 67 14.46 -8.19 34.88
C GLU A 67 13.24 -8.70 34.07
N ASP A 68 12.02 -8.44 34.49
CA ASP A 68 10.82 -8.96 33.83
C ASP A 68 10.51 -8.19 32.54
N GLN A 69 11.14 -8.63 31.48
CA GLN A 69 10.84 -8.11 30.14
C GLN A 69 9.53 -8.70 29.62
N VAL A 70 8.64 -7.84 29.09
CA VAL A 70 7.45 -8.28 28.38
C VAL A 70 7.88 -8.97 27.09
N LEU A 71 7.35 -10.15 26.83
CA LEU A 71 7.55 -10.88 25.59
C LEU A 71 6.29 -10.83 24.76
N ILE A 72 6.45 -10.71 23.44
CA ILE A 72 5.36 -10.90 22.50
C ILE A 72 5.21 -12.40 22.31
N THR A 73 4.05 -12.96 22.68
CA THR A 73 3.81 -14.40 22.79
C THR A 73 2.97 -14.96 21.66
N GLY A 74 2.22 -14.11 20.97
CA GLY A 74 1.34 -14.55 19.89
C GLY A 74 1.06 -13.47 18.86
N LEU A 75 0.75 -13.93 17.64
CA LEU A 75 0.26 -13.15 16.54
C LEU A 75 -0.97 -13.83 15.97
N GLU A 76 -2.06 -13.08 15.84
CA GLU A 76 -3.24 -13.51 15.09
C GLU A 76 -3.41 -12.55 13.91
N VAL A 77 -3.69 -13.06 12.73
CA VAL A 77 -3.96 -12.27 11.52
C VAL A 77 -5.31 -12.69 10.96
N ASP A 78 -6.19 -11.73 10.72
CA ASP A 78 -7.57 -11.96 10.27
C ASP A 78 -8.32 -12.98 11.15
N GLY A 79 -8.08 -12.92 12.47
CA GLY A 79 -8.69 -13.80 13.45
C GLY A 79 -8.16 -15.24 13.48
N ARG A 80 -7.01 -15.50 12.82
CA ARG A 80 -6.34 -16.81 12.83
C ARG A 80 -4.98 -16.70 13.50
N PRO A 81 -4.65 -17.60 14.44
CA PRO A 81 -3.31 -17.64 15.02
C PRO A 81 -2.29 -18.01 13.95
N VAL A 82 -1.14 -17.34 13.99
CA VAL A 82 -0.03 -17.55 13.06
C VAL A 82 1.09 -18.31 13.77
N GLY A 83 1.39 -19.50 13.28
CA GLY A 83 2.51 -20.33 13.72
C GLY A 83 3.78 -20.11 12.90
N ILE A 84 4.88 -20.76 13.37
CA ILE A 84 6.16 -20.75 12.65
C ILE A 84 6.02 -21.46 11.31
N GLY A 85 6.40 -20.79 10.22
CA GLY A 85 6.34 -21.33 8.87
C GLY A 85 4.97 -21.25 8.20
N ASP A 86 3.95 -20.77 8.89
CA ASP A 86 2.61 -20.57 8.30
C ASP A 86 2.64 -19.54 7.20
N LYS A 87 1.90 -19.84 6.14
CA LYS A 87 1.76 -18.96 4.99
C LYS A 87 0.39 -18.29 4.99
N ILE A 88 0.40 -16.97 4.96
CA ILE A 88 -0.80 -16.16 4.77
C ILE A 88 -0.70 -15.53 3.38
N ASN A 89 -1.69 -15.79 2.51
CA ASN A 89 -1.68 -15.35 1.11
C ASN A 89 -0.36 -15.64 0.37
N GLY A 90 0.23 -16.82 0.65
CA GLY A 90 1.46 -17.29 -0.01
C GLY A 90 2.76 -16.77 0.60
N GLN A 91 2.71 -15.86 1.58
CA GLN A 91 3.88 -15.31 2.27
C GLN A 91 4.03 -15.93 3.66
N THR A 92 5.25 -16.36 4.01
CA THR A 92 5.59 -16.77 5.37
C THR A 92 5.74 -15.52 6.24
N VAL A 93 4.90 -15.40 7.28
CA VAL A 93 4.89 -14.23 8.17
C VAL A 93 5.92 -14.40 9.30
N LEU A 94 6.02 -15.59 9.85
CA LEU A 94 6.95 -15.92 10.93
C LEU A 94 7.92 -17.01 10.48
N ALA A 95 9.23 -16.69 10.44
CA ALA A 95 10.28 -17.66 10.18
C ALA A 95 10.71 -18.38 11.46
N GLU A 96 10.53 -17.73 12.60
CA GLU A 96 10.86 -18.21 13.93
C GLU A 96 9.77 -17.79 14.94
N GLY A 97 9.88 -18.18 16.18
CA GLY A 97 8.92 -17.79 17.22
C GLY A 97 8.80 -16.27 17.34
N ILE A 98 7.57 -15.77 17.46
CA ILE A 98 7.30 -14.32 17.52
C ILE A 98 8.09 -13.59 18.61
N SER A 99 8.38 -14.28 19.73
CA SER A 99 9.16 -13.74 20.84
C SER A 99 10.61 -13.44 20.48
N TYR A 100 11.14 -14.05 19.43
CA TYR A 100 12.51 -13.87 18.94
C TYR A 100 12.56 -13.06 17.65
N THR A 101 11.40 -12.81 17.02
CA THR A 101 11.28 -12.08 15.77
C THR A 101 11.36 -10.58 16.03
N SER A 102 12.26 -9.88 15.35
CA SER A 102 12.40 -8.41 15.44
C SER A 102 11.49 -7.66 14.47
N SER A 103 11.06 -8.30 13.38
CA SER A 103 10.21 -7.69 12.35
C SER A 103 9.29 -8.70 11.68
N ILE A 104 8.08 -8.27 11.38
CA ILE A 104 7.09 -9.03 10.59
C ILE A 104 6.66 -8.21 9.38
N THR A 105 6.30 -8.91 8.30
CA THR A 105 5.79 -8.28 7.08
C THR A 105 4.40 -8.83 6.77
N LEU A 106 3.43 -7.95 6.65
CA LEU A 106 2.05 -8.26 6.33
C LEU A 106 1.67 -7.70 4.95
N ASN A 107 0.85 -8.44 4.21
CA ASN A 107 0.30 -7.97 2.94
C ASN A 107 -0.83 -6.95 3.17
N ASN A 108 -1.11 -6.13 2.18
CA ASN A 108 -2.22 -5.15 2.23
C ASN A 108 -3.60 -5.78 2.48
N GLU A 109 -3.78 -7.05 2.20
CA GLU A 109 -5.02 -7.79 2.45
C GLU A 109 -5.15 -8.22 3.92
N ASN A 110 -4.05 -8.31 4.67
CA ASN A 110 -3.95 -8.81 6.03
C ASN A 110 -3.62 -7.68 7.01
N ARG A 111 -4.51 -6.69 7.12
CA ARG A 111 -4.30 -5.47 7.92
C ARG A 111 -4.93 -5.54 9.31
N ASP A 112 -5.62 -6.62 9.59
CA ASP A 112 -6.25 -6.90 10.87
C ASP A 112 -5.40 -7.89 11.64
N PHE A 113 -4.81 -7.46 12.74
CA PHE A 113 -3.97 -8.34 13.54
C PHE A 113 -4.11 -8.07 15.03
N VAL A 114 -3.84 -9.10 15.81
CA VAL A 114 -3.80 -9.07 17.26
C VAL A 114 -2.43 -9.54 17.70
N LEU A 115 -1.77 -8.76 18.55
CA LEU A 115 -0.55 -9.13 19.24
C LEU A 115 -0.89 -9.53 20.66
N SER A 116 -0.49 -10.73 21.05
CA SER A 116 -0.54 -11.18 22.42
C SER A 116 0.83 -10.99 23.05
N PHE A 117 0.87 -10.53 24.27
CA PHE A 117 2.09 -10.28 25.01
C PHE A 117 1.90 -10.65 26.48
N ASN A 118 2.95 -11.13 27.10
CA ASN A 118 2.95 -11.48 28.52
C ASN A 118 4.34 -11.26 29.10
N ASN A 119 4.37 -11.00 30.36
CA ASN A 119 5.59 -11.13 31.13
C ASN A 119 5.56 -12.52 31.81
N LEU A 120 6.64 -13.26 31.70
CA LEU A 120 6.76 -14.60 32.27
C LEU A 120 6.90 -14.60 33.80
N SER A 121 6.56 -13.52 34.48
CA SER A 121 6.55 -13.43 35.92
C SER A 121 5.42 -14.28 36.49
N TYR A 122 5.76 -15.16 37.43
CA TYR A 122 4.78 -15.97 38.18
C TYR A 122 4.06 -15.18 39.29
N ALA A 123 4.16 -13.83 39.29
CA ALA A 123 3.42 -13.00 40.23
C ALA A 123 1.92 -13.11 39.95
N GLU A 124 1.12 -13.51 40.93
CA GLU A 124 -0.35 -13.66 40.84
C GLU A 124 -1.10 -12.32 40.70
N GLU A 125 -0.41 -11.20 40.65
CA GLU A 125 -1.04 -9.88 40.46
C GLU A 125 -1.41 -9.65 39.01
N GLN A 126 -2.59 -9.07 38.78
CA GLN A 126 -3.02 -8.57 37.48
C GLN A 126 -2.02 -7.53 36.98
N GLN A 127 -1.15 -7.97 36.09
CA GLN A 127 -0.14 -7.10 35.52
C GLN A 127 -0.81 -6.13 34.53
N LYS A 128 -0.43 -4.86 34.62
CA LYS A 128 -0.89 -3.83 33.70
C LYS A 128 0.20 -3.58 32.67
N TYR A 129 -0.21 -3.52 31.43
CA TYR A 129 0.68 -3.24 30.33
C TYR A 129 0.30 -1.93 29.66
N ASN A 130 1.32 -1.18 29.27
CA ASN A 130 1.18 -0.07 28.37
C ASN A 130 1.73 -0.45 27.01
N TYR A 131 0.99 -0.17 25.96
CA TYR A 131 1.43 -0.40 24.60
C TYR A 131 1.12 0.79 23.69
N ARG A 132 1.86 0.87 22.58
CA ARG A 132 1.61 1.85 21.51
C ARG A 132 2.11 1.32 20.18
N LEU A 133 1.63 1.91 19.08
CA LEU A 133 2.04 1.58 17.71
C LEU A 133 2.48 2.86 16.99
N LEU A 134 3.77 3.07 16.88
CA LEU A 134 4.34 4.23 16.20
C LEU A 134 4.35 4.03 14.67
N PRO A 135 4.08 5.05 13.84
CA PRO A 135 3.61 6.40 14.18
C PRO A 135 2.08 6.51 14.35
N TYR A 136 1.33 5.41 14.26
CA TYR A 136 -0.14 5.38 14.29
C TYR A 136 -0.71 5.92 15.62
N GLN A 137 -0.09 5.52 16.72
CA GLN A 137 -0.42 5.97 18.08
C GLN A 137 0.84 6.42 18.80
N THR A 138 0.95 7.71 19.11
CA THR A 138 2.13 8.26 19.79
C THR A 138 2.04 8.18 21.31
N HIS A 139 0.83 8.11 21.86
CA HIS A 139 0.60 7.99 23.30
C HIS A 139 0.47 6.53 23.71
N TRP A 140 0.84 6.26 24.96
CA TRP A 140 0.70 4.94 25.56
C TRP A 140 -0.76 4.64 25.90
N LEU A 141 -1.23 3.47 25.53
CA LEU A 141 -2.54 2.92 25.91
C LEU A 141 -2.36 1.88 27.01
N VAL A 142 -3.26 1.88 27.98
CA VAL A 142 -3.34 0.82 28.98
C VAL A 142 -4.11 -0.36 28.40
N SER A 143 -3.56 -1.55 28.50
CA SER A 143 -4.29 -2.76 28.13
C SER A 143 -5.39 -3.06 29.13
N ASN A 144 -6.64 -2.93 28.70
CA ASN A 144 -7.82 -3.25 29.51
C ASN A 144 -8.24 -4.71 29.36
N ASP A 145 -7.86 -5.37 28.25
CA ASP A 145 -8.21 -6.77 27.93
C ASP A 145 -7.05 -7.73 28.27
N GLY A 146 -6.26 -7.38 29.30
CA GLY A 146 -5.15 -8.20 29.75
C GLY A 146 -3.93 -8.13 28.83
N GLU A 147 -3.70 -9.14 28.03
CA GLU A 147 -2.42 -9.41 27.37
C GLU A 147 -2.49 -9.25 25.84
N LYS A 148 -3.44 -8.44 25.31
CA LYS A 148 -3.66 -8.31 23.87
C LYS A 148 -3.76 -6.87 23.40
N ALA A 149 -3.20 -6.62 22.21
CA ALA A 149 -3.38 -5.37 21.45
C ALA A 149 -3.98 -5.69 20.08
N THR A 150 -5.13 -5.12 19.78
CA THR A 150 -5.87 -5.36 18.53
C THR A 150 -5.78 -4.14 17.63
N TYR A 151 -5.42 -4.37 16.39
CA TYR A 151 -5.37 -3.36 15.33
C TYR A 151 -6.18 -3.82 14.14
N MET A 152 -7.02 -2.91 13.61
CA MET A 152 -7.88 -3.19 12.47
C MET A 152 -7.66 -2.17 11.37
N ASN A 153 -7.60 -2.66 10.14
CA ASN A 153 -7.54 -1.84 8.92
C ASN A 153 -6.44 -0.78 8.94
N LEU A 154 -5.24 -1.16 9.41
CA LEU A 154 -4.10 -0.25 9.40
C LEU A 154 -3.72 0.13 7.97
N PRO A 155 -3.37 1.40 7.71
CA PRO A 155 -2.81 1.82 6.43
C PRO A 155 -1.50 1.08 6.09
N GLU A 156 -1.14 1.10 4.81
CA GLU A 156 0.18 0.66 4.36
C GLU A 156 1.28 1.53 4.96
N GLY A 157 2.38 0.92 5.39
CA GLY A 157 3.50 1.64 6.00
C GLY A 157 4.31 0.81 6.98
N ASP A 158 5.26 1.48 7.61
CA ASP A 158 6.16 0.91 8.59
C ASP A 158 5.74 1.35 9.98
N TYR A 159 5.58 0.38 10.86
CA TYR A 159 5.13 0.59 12.23
C TYR A 159 6.11 -0.04 13.22
N THR A 160 6.16 0.52 14.41
CA THR A 160 6.88 -0.07 15.55
C THR A 160 5.90 -0.24 16.69
N PHE A 161 5.58 -1.48 16.99
CA PHE A 161 4.82 -1.83 18.18
C PHE A 161 5.76 -1.82 19.37
N GLU A 162 5.35 -1.16 20.44
CA GLU A 162 6.08 -1.09 21.70
C GLU A 162 5.16 -1.47 22.85
N VAL A 163 5.65 -2.30 23.74
CA VAL A 163 4.94 -2.73 24.95
C VAL A 163 5.86 -2.73 26.14
N LYS A 164 5.33 -2.35 27.29
CA LYS A 164 6.01 -2.40 28.59
C LYS A 164 5.03 -2.76 29.70
N ASN A 165 5.49 -3.39 30.73
CA ASN A 165 4.70 -3.55 31.95
C ASN A 165 4.76 -2.29 32.81
N ILE A 166 3.76 -2.12 33.65
CA ILE A 166 3.72 -1.09 34.69
C ILE A 166 3.78 -1.83 36.02
N TYR A 167 4.81 -1.57 36.79
CA TYR A 167 4.93 -2.13 38.11
C TYR A 167 3.93 -1.48 39.08
N PRO A 168 3.56 -2.18 40.16
CA PRO A 168 2.67 -1.61 41.18
C PRO A 168 3.17 -0.31 41.81
N ASP A 169 4.48 -0.08 41.74
CA ASP A 169 5.11 1.19 42.23
C ASP A 169 5.02 2.35 41.25
N GLY A 170 4.35 2.14 40.11
CA GLY A 170 4.20 3.14 39.06
C GLY A 170 5.44 3.30 38.17
N LYS A 171 6.48 2.50 38.36
CA LYS A 171 7.62 2.48 37.46
C LYS A 171 7.29 1.74 36.17
N ASP A 172 7.86 2.24 35.09
CA ASP A 172 7.80 1.60 33.79
C ASP A 172 8.84 0.47 33.71
N GLY A 173 8.42 -0.67 33.19
CA GLY A 173 9.32 -1.77 32.84
C GLY A 173 10.08 -1.52 31.55
N LYS A 174 10.93 -2.46 31.18
CA LYS A 174 11.68 -2.43 29.93
C LYS A 174 10.74 -2.50 28.73
N VAL A 175 11.00 -1.66 27.74
CA VAL A 175 10.21 -1.64 26.48
C VAL A 175 10.67 -2.79 25.57
N THR A 176 9.70 -3.58 25.12
CA THR A 176 9.86 -4.54 24.03
C THR A 176 9.29 -3.96 22.75
N SER A 177 10.01 -4.08 21.65
CA SER A 177 9.60 -3.54 20.36
C SER A 177 9.56 -4.60 19.26
N LEU A 178 8.58 -4.48 18.35
CA LEU A 178 8.43 -5.30 17.15
C LEU A 178 8.17 -4.38 15.95
N GLN A 179 8.95 -4.54 14.90
CA GLN A 179 8.71 -3.81 13.65
C GLN A 179 7.65 -4.52 12.81
N ILE A 180 6.72 -3.77 12.26
CA ILE A 180 5.61 -4.28 11.44
C ILE A 180 5.59 -3.53 10.13
N HIS A 181 5.83 -4.24 9.03
CA HIS A 181 5.81 -3.69 7.68
C HIS A 181 4.54 -4.12 6.98
N ILE A 182 3.64 -3.18 6.66
CA ILE A 182 2.43 -3.43 5.87
C ILE A 182 2.69 -3.01 4.43
N LEU A 183 2.77 -4.00 3.53
CA LEU A 183 3.11 -3.77 2.13
C LEU A 183 2.00 -3.00 1.40
N PRO A 184 2.36 -2.10 0.47
CA PRO A 184 1.40 -1.40 -0.35
C PRO A 184 0.69 -2.38 -1.31
N HIS A 185 -0.56 -2.05 -1.67
CA HIS A 185 -1.28 -2.79 -2.70
C HIS A 185 -0.50 -2.75 -4.03
N TRP A 186 -0.43 -3.88 -4.74
CA TRP A 186 0.35 -4.04 -5.98
C TRP A 186 0.09 -2.94 -7.03
N SER A 187 -1.16 -2.44 -7.11
CA SER A 187 -1.53 -1.36 -8.04
C SER A 187 -0.92 0.01 -7.68
N ARG A 188 -0.44 0.21 -6.45
CA ARG A 188 0.20 1.44 -6.00
C ARG A 188 1.72 1.41 -6.15
N THR A 189 2.29 0.27 -6.52
CA THR A 189 3.74 0.13 -6.70
C THR A 189 4.24 0.93 -7.91
N LEU A 190 5.46 1.44 -7.81
CA LEU A 190 6.10 2.20 -8.90
C LEU A 190 6.12 1.44 -10.24
N PRO A 191 6.48 0.14 -10.31
CA PRO A 191 6.51 -0.59 -11.57
C PRO A 191 5.12 -0.68 -12.24
N PHE A 192 4.05 -0.82 -11.45
CA PHE A 192 2.70 -0.84 -12.00
C PHE A 192 2.29 0.53 -12.58
N ARG A 193 2.60 1.63 -11.89
CA ARG A 193 2.34 2.98 -12.39
C ARG A 193 3.09 3.27 -13.67
N LEU A 194 4.36 2.84 -13.77
CA LEU A 194 5.17 2.95 -14.98
C LEU A 194 4.60 2.11 -16.12
N PHE A 195 4.13 0.90 -15.83
CA PHE A 195 3.47 0.04 -16.82
C PHE A 195 2.22 0.69 -17.41
N ILE A 196 1.33 1.25 -16.57
CA ILE A 196 0.14 1.97 -17.03
C ILE A 196 0.52 3.19 -17.88
N LEU A 197 1.53 3.96 -17.47
CA LEU A 197 1.99 5.14 -18.21
C LEU A 197 2.53 4.75 -19.59
N LEU A 198 3.30 3.64 -19.68
CA LEU A 198 3.82 3.11 -20.93
C LEU A 198 2.70 2.62 -21.85
N LEU A 199 1.67 1.97 -21.29
CA LEU A 199 0.50 1.50 -22.02
C LEU A 199 -0.29 2.68 -22.60
N LEU A 200 -0.48 3.76 -21.83
CA LEU A 200 -1.12 4.98 -22.29
C LEU A 200 -0.30 5.67 -23.39
N ALA A 201 1.02 5.80 -23.21
CA ALA A 201 1.90 6.38 -24.23
C ALA A 201 1.87 5.57 -25.53
N GLY A 202 1.90 4.23 -25.44
CA GLY A 202 1.76 3.33 -26.59
C GLY A 202 0.41 3.50 -27.29
N GLY A 203 -0.68 3.62 -26.53
CA GLY A 203 -2.02 3.88 -27.05
C GLY A 203 -2.11 5.21 -27.82
N VAL A 204 -1.55 6.28 -27.27
CA VAL A 204 -1.49 7.60 -27.93
C VAL A 204 -0.65 7.52 -29.21
N ALA A 205 0.53 6.88 -29.17
CA ALA A 205 1.37 6.70 -30.34
C ALA A 205 0.66 5.89 -31.43
N TYR A 206 -0.07 4.86 -31.05
CA TYR A 206 -0.89 4.07 -31.98
C TYR A 206 -2.01 4.91 -32.63
N LEU A 207 -2.72 5.72 -31.84
CA LEU A 207 -3.76 6.64 -32.37
C LEU A 207 -3.16 7.66 -33.34
N ILE A 208 -2.02 8.27 -33.02
CA ILE A 208 -1.32 9.20 -33.91
C ILE A 208 -0.95 8.50 -35.20
N ARG A 209 -0.44 7.26 -35.14
CA ARG A 209 -0.12 6.47 -36.32
C ARG A 209 -1.33 6.16 -37.20
N LEU A 210 -2.48 5.86 -36.59
CA LEU A 210 -3.74 5.64 -37.33
C LEU A 210 -4.21 6.92 -38.04
N VAL A 211 -4.18 8.06 -37.34
CA VAL A 211 -4.58 9.34 -37.93
C VAL A 211 -3.67 9.70 -39.11
N LYS A 212 -2.34 9.59 -38.91
CA LYS A 212 -1.35 9.85 -39.96
C LYS A 212 -1.52 8.92 -41.18
N HIS A 213 -1.86 7.66 -40.94
CA HIS A 213 -2.13 6.70 -42.00
C HIS A 213 -3.39 7.04 -42.79
N ARG A 214 -4.46 7.53 -42.12
CA ARG A 214 -5.69 8.02 -42.79
C ARG A 214 -5.40 9.28 -43.61
N GLN A 215 -4.65 10.23 -43.08
CA GLN A 215 -4.26 11.43 -43.81
C GLN A 215 -3.47 11.12 -45.09
N MET A 216 -2.46 10.24 -44.99
CA MET A 216 -1.70 9.81 -46.17
C MET A 216 -2.53 9.10 -47.25
N ARG A 217 -3.59 8.38 -46.87
CA ARG A 217 -4.53 7.77 -47.86
C ARG A 217 -5.34 8.85 -48.56
N MET A 218 -5.91 9.81 -47.83
CA MET A 218 -6.66 10.89 -48.40
C MET A 218 -5.80 11.78 -49.33
N GLU A 219 -4.57 12.07 -48.95
CA GLU A 219 -3.65 12.81 -49.83
C GLU A 219 -3.32 12.06 -51.14
N ARG A 220 -3.18 10.75 -51.10
CA ARG A 220 -2.96 9.92 -52.30
C ARG A 220 -4.20 9.93 -53.19
N GLU A 221 -5.38 9.79 -52.62
CA GLU A 221 -6.65 9.86 -53.40
C GLU A 221 -6.81 11.22 -54.07
N MET A 222 -6.59 12.33 -53.36
CA MET A 222 -6.63 13.66 -53.94
C MET A 222 -5.60 13.89 -55.06
N ARG A 223 -4.38 13.38 -54.89
CA ARG A 223 -3.34 13.47 -55.93
C ARG A 223 -3.75 12.72 -57.21
N MET A 224 -4.25 11.49 -57.07
CA MET A 224 -4.73 10.72 -58.19
C MET A 224 -5.92 11.38 -58.91
N GLU A 225 -6.83 11.99 -58.16
CA GLU A 225 -7.95 12.76 -58.72
C GLU A 225 -7.47 13.98 -59.51
N HIS A 226 -6.50 14.73 -58.98
CA HIS A 226 -5.87 15.85 -59.68
C HIS A 226 -5.13 15.40 -60.95
N GLU A 227 -4.40 14.30 -60.92
CA GLU A 227 -3.73 13.76 -62.12
C GLU A 227 -4.76 13.36 -63.19
N LEU A 228 -5.84 12.65 -62.82
CA LEU A 228 -6.91 12.29 -63.70
C LEU A 228 -7.56 13.51 -64.32
N LEU A 229 -7.83 14.56 -63.54
CA LEU A 229 -8.42 15.79 -64.03
C LEU A 229 -7.48 16.51 -65.00
N SER A 230 -6.18 16.58 -64.75
CA SER A 230 -5.18 17.18 -65.64
C SER A 230 -5.09 16.45 -66.99
N VAL A 231 -5.05 15.12 -66.95
CA VAL A 231 -5.04 14.29 -68.17
C VAL A 231 -6.32 14.47 -68.97
N ASN A 232 -7.50 14.56 -68.35
CA ASN A 232 -8.74 14.79 -69.02
C ASN A 232 -8.81 16.19 -69.68
N LEU A 233 -8.30 17.22 -68.98
CA LEU A 233 -8.21 18.56 -69.57
C LEU A 233 -7.26 18.62 -70.79
N GLU A 234 -6.13 17.93 -70.75
CA GLU A 234 -5.24 17.81 -71.90
C GLU A 234 -5.92 17.11 -73.11
N ARG A 235 -6.62 16.02 -72.85
CA ARG A 235 -7.40 15.33 -73.90
C ARG A 235 -8.48 16.18 -74.52
N GLU A 236 -9.17 16.96 -73.71
CA GLU A 236 -10.18 17.92 -74.21
C GLU A 236 -9.56 19.03 -75.08
N LYS A 237 -8.43 19.60 -74.66
CA LYS A 237 -7.67 20.57 -75.48
C LYS A 237 -7.22 19.96 -76.79
N GLU A 238 -6.69 18.75 -76.79
CA GLU A 238 -6.30 18.04 -78.02
C GLU A 238 -7.51 17.80 -78.95
N ARG A 239 -8.67 17.41 -78.39
CA ARG A 239 -9.91 17.26 -79.16
C ARG A 239 -10.39 18.57 -79.78
N GLN A 240 -10.34 19.67 -79.00
CA GLN A 240 -10.68 20.98 -79.51
C GLN A 240 -9.79 21.45 -80.66
N ILE A 241 -8.46 21.30 -80.47
CA ILE A 241 -7.50 21.62 -81.56
C ILE A 241 -7.76 20.77 -82.81
N ARG A 242 -8.07 19.46 -82.64
CA ARG A 242 -8.39 18.58 -83.76
C ARG A 242 -9.68 19.03 -84.49
N MET A 243 -10.73 19.35 -83.77
CA MET A 243 -11.97 19.82 -84.33
C MET A 243 -11.80 21.18 -85.02
N GLU A 244 -11.00 22.11 -84.46
CA GLU A 244 -10.67 23.35 -85.09
C GLU A 244 -9.94 23.20 -86.42
N ARG A 245 -8.98 22.25 -86.46
CA ARG A 245 -8.28 21.87 -87.69
C ARG A 245 -9.20 21.29 -88.71
N GLU A 246 -10.08 20.34 -88.36
CA GLU A 246 -11.04 19.75 -89.27
C GLU A 246 -12.02 20.82 -89.83
N ASN A 247 -12.52 21.69 -88.98
CA ASN A 247 -13.38 22.77 -89.40
C ASN A 247 -12.65 23.77 -90.33
N PHE A 248 -11.37 24.08 -90.00
CA PHE A 248 -10.54 24.92 -90.88
C PHE A 248 -10.34 24.29 -92.27
N PHE A 249 -9.96 23.01 -92.28
CA PHE A 249 -9.80 22.32 -93.60
C PHE A 249 -11.12 22.25 -94.37
N THR A 250 -12.23 21.99 -93.70
CA THR A 250 -13.53 21.90 -94.31
C THR A 250 -13.95 23.29 -94.88
N SER A 251 -13.74 24.34 -94.12
CA SER A 251 -14.05 25.74 -94.57
C SER A 251 -13.10 26.14 -95.69
N ALA A 252 -11.82 25.89 -95.56
CA ALA A 252 -10.84 26.17 -96.61
C ALA A 252 -11.15 25.42 -97.92
N ALA A 253 -11.56 24.14 -97.81
CA ALA A 253 -11.97 23.35 -98.96
C ALA A 253 -13.23 23.98 -99.65
N HIS A 254 -14.19 24.42 -98.88
CA HIS A 254 -15.35 25.11 -99.40
C HIS A 254 -15.03 26.47 -100.09
N GLU A 255 -14.18 27.26 -99.42
CA GLU A 255 -13.72 28.55 -99.99
C GLU A 255 -12.85 28.39 -101.23
N LEU A 256 -12.08 27.32 -101.34
CA LEU A 256 -11.33 27.02 -102.53
C LEU A 256 -12.17 26.41 -103.66
N ARG A 257 -13.23 25.70 -103.33
CA ARG A 257 -14.16 25.12 -104.35
C ARG A 257 -14.89 26.17 -105.15
N THR A 258 -15.29 27.26 -104.46
CA THR A 258 -16.05 28.32 -105.10
C THR A 258 -15.30 29.05 -106.24
N PRO A 259 -14.03 29.51 -106.06
CA PRO A 259 -13.30 30.14 -107.16
C PRO A 259 -12.83 29.07 -108.20
N LEU A 260 -12.56 27.78 -107.80
CA LEU A 260 -12.24 26.78 -108.77
C LEU A 260 -13.34 26.36 -109.66
N THR A 261 -14.60 26.34 -109.15
CA THR A 261 -15.79 26.13 -109.98
C THR A 261 -16.05 27.30 -110.94
N LEU A 262 -15.77 28.56 -110.54
CA LEU A 262 -15.88 29.75 -111.38
C LEU A 262 -14.80 29.78 -112.48
N ILE A 263 -13.62 29.25 -112.25
CA ILE A 263 -12.50 29.10 -113.25
C ILE A 263 -12.75 27.93 -114.22
N LEU A 264 -13.32 26.83 -113.78
CA LEU A 264 -13.59 25.66 -114.60
C LEU A 264 -14.89 25.77 -115.41
N ALA A 265 -15.87 26.57 -114.99
CA ALA A 265 -17.14 26.77 -115.72
C ALA A 265 -16.96 27.35 -117.15
N PRO A 266 -16.07 28.32 -117.38
CA PRO A 266 -15.86 28.77 -118.77
C PRO A 266 -15.15 27.80 -119.71
N VAL A 267 -14.34 26.85 -119.17
CA VAL A 267 -13.62 25.86 -119.93
C VAL A 267 -14.58 24.76 -120.51
N SER A 268 -15.66 24.48 -119.80
CA SER A 268 -16.69 23.54 -120.27
C SER A 268 -17.59 24.08 -121.38
N TYR A 269 -17.68 25.42 -121.55
CA TYR A 269 -18.45 26.09 -122.60
C TYR A 269 -17.68 26.24 -123.95
N THR A 270 -16.35 26.16 -123.90
CA THR A 270 -15.54 26.26 -125.11
C THR A 270 -15.35 25.00 -125.91
N HIS A 271 -15.86 23.86 -125.44
CA HIS A 271 -15.73 22.56 -126.12
C HIS A 271 -17.03 22.03 -126.78
N LEU A 272 -18.09 22.86 -126.89
CA LEU A 272 -19.37 22.46 -127.51
C LEU A 272 -19.77 23.36 -128.65
N THR A 273 -18.77 23.87 -129.48
CA THR A 273 -19.06 24.49 -130.79
C THR A 273 -17.90 24.17 -131.71
N LEU A 274 -17.96 22.97 -132.31
CA LEU A 274 -17.57 22.59 -133.72
C LEU A 274 -18.14 21.25 -134.06
#